data_47b187076d703159cced3f59b0a82ff9
#
_entry.id   47b187076d703159cced3f59b0a82ff9
#
_cell.length_a   1.000
_cell.length_b   1.000
_cell.length_c   1.000
_cell.angle_alpha   90.00
_cell.angle_beta   90.00
_cell.angle_gamma   90.00
#
_symmetry.space_group_name_H-M   'P 1'
#
loop_
_entity.id
_entity.type
_entity.pdbx_description
1 polymer ?
#
loop_
_entity_poly.entity_id
_entity_poly.type
_entity_poly.pdbx_seq_one_letter_code
_entity_poly.pdbx_strand_id
1 'polypeptide(L)'
;MFIGILLSIISFLPPVNYEMSLAGNFGEPRAHHFHGGIDIKTDRVENKPVFSVGSGYVSRVVIGKYGYGKAVYVKHPEGYTSMFCHLNAFCPKIEYIVRERQRASKNYNVDIALAPYECPVAKGQVIAISGNTGSSTAPHIHMEMYESESGDMVDPLMFFGKYIKDTTPPLAHGLMVYPQAGGGVFCGSTRKQSFSLSSLNDAGKYTAWGKIGFGIWANDYMDNTYNRLGVRKTQLIVDGRLVFESDVARIPGRMTRVMDYCGDYEHFIKTGTWYMKSFVEPGNHLPIYNTDANKGYVVFDEERDYHITYVLTDASGNNTKYNFTVEGKAERNPFAVSPPRHTNLFRRVLWDRLTCISLPNVQLTVKPNSLTQDKIISPTIYRQPEKLSDRYSFNSVSLPLVRYARISIRCNKYVKDTSKLYISNSYGVSRYCGGIYKKGWLTGYIRDIGDTYEIKYDDKPPVIEPLKTGLGASSHYLRFSIYDDGSGLKQCYGYIDNRQLVLDGVSRKGVYTCDLRKYVKKNGTLHRLEVIAIDNKNNKETYTAHIKY
;
A
#
# COMPACT_ATOMS: atom_id res chain seq x y z
N MET A 1 22.67 5.71 -28.26
CA MET A 1 22.99 4.40 -28.86
C MET A 1 23.97 3.70 -27.92
N PHE A 2 23.72 2.51 -27.43
CA PHE A 2 24.39 1.69 -26.39
C PHE A 2 23.71 1.62 -25.00
N ILE A 3 22.42 1.32 -24.92
CA ILE A 3 21.78 0.81 -23.68
C ILE A 3 21.11 -0.57 -23.92
N GLY A 4 21.10 -1.07 -25.14
CA GLY A 4 20.36 -2.28 -25.54
C GLY A 4 21.11 -3.62 -25.44
N ILE A 5 22.37 -3.68 -25.03
CA ILE A 5 23.19 -4.90 -25.21
C ILE A 5 23.51 -5.65 -23.90
N LEU A 6 23.26 -5.09 -22.71
CA LEU A 6 23.62 -5.77 -21.46
C LEU A 6 22.50 -6.63 -20.83
N LEU A 7 21.28 -6.56 -21.30
CA LEU A 7 20.16 -7.35 -20.73
C LEU A 7 20.15 -8.83 -21.11
N SER A 8 20.96 -9.25 -22.10
CA SER A 8 21.00 -10.65 -22.56
C SER A 8 21.81 -11.62 -21.70
N ILE A 9 22.40 -11.17 -20.59
CA ILE A 9 23.30 -12.00 -19.77
C ILE A 9 22.80 -12.17 -18.33
N ILE A 10 21.78 -11.43 -17.89
CA ILE A 10 21.25 -11.58 -16.51
C ILE A 10 20.40 -12.85 -16.45
N SER A 11 20.94 -13.91 -15.89
CA SER A 11 20.27 -15.19 -15.74
C SER A 11 19.89 -15.45 -14.29
N PHE A 12 18.76 -14.89 -13.83
CA PHE A 12 18.15 -15.29 -12.56
C PHE A 12 17.38 -16.61 -12.71
N LEU A 13 17.33 -17.41 -11.63
CA LEU A 13 16.49 -18.60 -11.52
C LEU A 13 15.17 -18.27 -10.82
N PRO A 14 14.08 -19.01 -11.10
CA PRO A 14 12.85 -18.89 -10.35
C PRO A 14 13.09 -19.08 -8.84
N PRO A 15 12.35 -18.37 -7.97
CA PRO A 15 12.49 -18.51 -6.52
C PRO A 15 11.85 -19.81 -5.97
N VAL A 16 11.23 -20.60 -6.83
CA VAL A 16 10.53 -21.85 -6.53
C VAL A 16 10.97 -22.94 -7.51
N ASN A 17 10.82 -24.21 -7.12
CA ASN A 17 11.17 -25.39 -7.92
C ASN A 17 9.96 -26.09 -8.55
N TYR A 18 8.87 -25.37 -8.74
CA TYR A 18 7.66 -25.82 -9.40
C TYR A 18 7.19 -24.76 -10.41
N GLU A 19 6.23 -25.12 -11.26
CA GLU A 19 5.66 -24.19 -12.25
C GLU A 19 5.01 -23.00 -11.54
N MET A 20 5.41 -21.78 -11.94
CA MET A 20 4.91 -20.55 -11.32
C MET A 20 3.52 -20.20 -11.86
N SER A 21 2.59 -19.94 -10.94
CA SER A 21 1.29 -19.34 -11.22
C SER A 21 1.08 -18.15 -10.28
N LEU A 22 0.51 -17.06 -10.77
CA LEU A 22 0.39 -15.82 -10.02
C LEU A 22 -1.00 -15.63 -9.41
N ALA A 23 -1.02 -15.02 -8.22
CA ALA A 23 -2.21 -14.49 -7.57
C ALA A 23 -2.32 -12.96 -7.72
N GLY A 24 -1.23 -12.29 -8.05
CA GLY A 24 -1.11 -10.86 -8.32
C GLY A 24 0.16 -10.56 -9.12
N ASN A 25 0.14 -9.56 -9.99
CA ASN A 25 1.28 -9.15 -10.80
C ASN A 25 1.79 -7.76 -10.42
N PHE A 26 2.94 -7.37 -10.98
CA PHE A 26 3.54 -6.06 -10.79
C PHE A 26 2.64 -4.94 -11.36
N GLY A 27 2.58 -3.82 -10.64
CA GLY A 27 1.81 -2.66 -11.10
C GLY A 27 0.29 -2.76 -10.91
N GLU A 28 -0.24 -3.88 -10.38
CA GLU A 28 -1.64 -4.01 -10.04
C GLU A 28 -2.10 -2.87 -9.10
N PRO A 29 -3.21 -2.16 -9.41
CA PRO A 29 -3.70 -1.07 -8.59
C PRO A 29 -4.25 -1.58 -7.25
N ARG A 30 -3.66 -1.13 -6.16
CA ARG A 30 -4.12 -1.37 -4.78
C ARG A 30 -4.35 -0.04 -4.07
N ALA A 31 -5.20 -0.01 -3.06
CA ALA A 31 -5.39 1.20 -2.27
C ALA A 31 -4.06 1.69 -1.68
N HIS A 32 -3.70 2.93 -1.96
CA HIS A 32 -2.50 3.63 -1.50
C HIS A 32 -1.16 3.16 -2.06
N HIS A 33 -1.10 2.21 -2.99
CA HIS A 33 0.14 1.79 -3.63
C HIS A 33 -0.12 0.95 -4.90
N PHE A 34 0.85 0.93 -5.78
CA PHE A 34 0.96 -0.14 -6.78
C PHE A 34 1.48 -1.41 -6.12
N HIS A 35 1.03 -2.56 -6.57
CA HIS A 35 1.66 -3.82 -6.21
C HIS A 35 3.12 -3.84 -6.68
N GLY A 36 4.07 -3.93 -5.76
CA GLY A 36 5.50 -3.75 -6.02
C GLY A 36 6.21 -4.98 -6.60
N GLY A 37 5.50 -6.09 -6.78
CA GLY A 37 6.10 -7.36 -7.19
C GLY A 37 5.10 -8.34 -7.80
N ILE A 38 5.37 -9.61 -7.63
CA ILE A 38 4.49 -10.71 -8.03
C ILE A 38 4.13 -11.57 -6.82
N ASP A 39 2.88 -12.04 -6.75
CA ASP A 39 2.38 -12.95 -5.73
C ASP A 39 2.37 -14.37 -6.31
N ILE A 40 3.39 -15.17 -5.99
CA ILE A 40 3.55 -16.55 -6.48
C ILE A 40 2.72 -17.49 -5.61
N LYS A 41 1.81 -18.25 -6.23
CA LYS A 41 0.97 -19.22 -5.54
C LYS A 41 1.80 -20.36 -4.94
N THR A 42 1.40 -20.81 -3.75
CA THR A 42 1.99 -21.96 -3.05
C THR A 42 0.98 -23.08 -2.83
N ASP A 43 -0.07 -23.17 -3.67
CA ASP A 43 -1.19 -24.12 -3.57
C ASP A 43 -1.92 -24.04 -2.22
N ARG A 44 -1.99 -22.84 -1.64
CA ARG A 44 -2.54 -22.55 -0.31
C ARG A 44 -1.82 -23.26 0.85
N VAL A 45 -0.59 -23.71 0.61
CA VAL A 45 0.26 -24.42 1.59
C VAL A 45 1.40 -23.52 2.02
N GLU A 46 1.68 -23.51 3.30
CA GLU A 46 2.89 -22.90 3.87
C GLU A 46 4.09 -23.86 3.82
N ASN A 47 5.29 -23.35 4.11
CA ASN A 47 6.54 -24.09 4.29
C ASN A 47 7.13 -24.69 3.00
N LYS A 48 6.77 -24.20 1.82
CA LYS A 48 7.53 -24.51 0.60
C LYS A 48 8.87 -23.77 0.60
N PRO A 49 9.96 -24.38 0.09
CA PRO A 49 11.26 -23.72 0.04
C PRO A 49 11.26 -22.50 -0.88
N VAL A 50 11.96 -21.44 -0.45
CA VAL A 50 12.19 -20.20 -1.22
C VAL A 50 13.68 -20.13 -1.53
N PHE A 51 14.01 -20.04 -2.81
CA PHE A 51 15.37 -20.05 -3.30
C PHE A 51 15.86 -18.64 -3.66
N SER A 52 17.16 -18.38 -3.43
CA SER A 52 17.80 -17.17 -3.96
C SER A 52 17.85 -17.22 -5.48
N VAL A 53 17.32 -16.21 -6.14
CA VAL A 53 17.25 -16.13 -7.62
C VAL A 53 18.61 -15.94 -8.27
N GLY A 54 19.57 -15.36 -7.55
CA GLY A 54 20.94 -15.11 -7.97
C GLY A 54 21.93 -15.30 -6.84
N SER A 55 23.22 -15.37 -7.15
CA SER A 55 24.28 -15.25 -6.14
C SER A 55 24.31 -13.83 -5.57
N GLY A 56 24.84 -13.66 -4.36
CA GLY A 56 24.93 -12.36 -3.72
C GLY A 56 25.03 -12.47 -2.20
N TYR A 57 24.36 -11.57 -1.49
CA TYR A 57 24.30 -11.62 -0.03
C TYR A 57 22.98 -11.08 0.49
N VAL A 58 22.54 -11.58 1.63
CA VAL A 58 21.39 -11.00 2.35
C VAL A 58 21.78 -9.63 2.85
N SER A 59 21.19 -8.59 2.25
CA SER A 59 21.51 -7.18 2.55
C SER A 59 20.63 -6.61 3.65
N ARG A 60 19.41 -7.15 3.82
CA ARG A 60 18.45 -6.68 4.82
C ARG A 60 17.47 -7.78 5.19
N VAL A 61 17.06 -7.81 6.45
CA VAL A 61 15.95 -8.66 6.94
C VAL A 61 14.98 -7.78 7.72
N VAL A 62 13.70 -7.88 7.39
CA VAL A 62 12.63 -7.14 8.07
C VAL A 62 11.64 -8.12 8.68
N ILE A 63 11.26 -7.90 9.92
CA ILE A 63 10.17 -8.61 10.57
C ILE A 63 9.20 -7.58 11.12
N GLY A 64 7.96 -7.69 10.70
CA GLY A 64 6.85 -6.87 11.15
C GLY A 64 5.59 -7.69 11.38
N LYS A 65 4.73 -7.21 12.26
CA LYS A 65 3.41 -7.83 12.50
C LYS A 65 2.45 -7.61 11.33
N TYR A 66 2.63 -6.50 10.60
CA TYR A 66 1.81 -6.07 9.46
C TYR A 66 2.69 -5.91 8.21
N GLY A 67 2.09 -5.51 7.10
CA GLY A 67 2.79 -5.29 5.84
C GLY A 67 3.39 -6.58 5.30
N TYR A 68 4.67 -6.57 5.02
CA TYR A 68 5.42 -7.69 4.45
C TYR A 68 5.61 -8.89 5.40
N GLY A 69 5.30 -8.75 6.69
CA GLY A 69 5.54 -9.82 7.66
C GLY A 69 7.02 -10.08 7.86
N LYS A 70 7.46 -11.31 7.60
CA LYS A 70 8.88 -11.67 7.53
C LYS A 70 9.36 -11.52 6.10
N ALA A 71 10.36 -10.67 5.89
CA ALA A 71 10.94 -10.37 4.59
C ALA A 71 12.46 -10.47 4.59
N VAL A 72 13.03 -10.95 3.49
CA VAL A 72 14.48 -11.04 3.26
C VAL A 72 14.82 -10.38 1.93
N TYR A 73 15.88 -9.58 1.92
CA TYR A 73 16.43 -8.91 0.74
C TYR A 73 17.78 -9.51 0.39
N VAL A 74 17.96 -9.87 -0.86
CA VAL A 74 19.24 -10.36 -1.40
C VAL A 74 19.74 -9.38 -2.45
N LYS A 75 20.91 -8.80 -2.22
CA LYS A 75 21.59 -7.93 -3.19
C LYS A 75 22.49 -8.75 -4.09
N HIS A 76 22.31 -8.60 -5.40
CA HIS A 76 23.01 -9.33 -6.43
C HIS A 76 24.07 -8.48 -7.13
N PRO A 77 25.19 -9.07 -7.59
CA PRO A 77 26.22 -8.33 -8.32
C PRO A 77 25.74 -7.79 -9.67
N GLU A 78 24.65 -8.33 -10.22
CA GLU A 78 24.02 -7.89 -11.47
C GLU A 78 23.32 -6.51 -11.35
N GLY A 79 23.41 -5.85 -10.20
CA GLY A 79 22.83 -4.53 -9.97
C GLY A 79 21.37 -4.54 -9.50
N TYR A 80 20.84 -5.69 -9.15
CA TYR A 80 19.47 -5.86 -8.65
C TYR A 80 19.44 -6.35 -7.21
N THR A 81 18.32 -6.09 -6.54
CA THR A 81 18.01 -6.65 -5.20
C THR A 81 16.67 -7.34 -5.28
N SER A 82 16.63 -8.64 -4.96
CA SER A 82 15.38 -9.38 -4.80
C SER A 82 14.90 -9.32 -3.36
N MET A 83 13.58 -9.22 -3.15
CA MET A 83 12.92 -9.28 -1.86
C MET A 83 11.87 -10.38 -1.85
N PHE A 84 11.79 -11.14 -0.77
CA PHE A 84 10.80 -12.19 -0.56
C PHE A 84 10.08 -11.93 0.76
N CYS A 85 8.74 -11.98 0.74
CA CYS A 85 7.89 -11.60 1.86
C CYS A 85 6.89 -12.69 2.26
N HIS A 86 6.14 -12.40 3.34
CA HIS A 86 5.14 -13.27 3.95
C HIS A 86 5.71 -14.62 4.41
N LEU A 87 7.02 -14.67 4.64
CA LEU A 87 7.76 -15.90 4.96
C LEU A 87 7.36 -16.45 6.33
N ASN A 88 7.44 -17.79 6.48
CA ASN A 88 7.20 -18.44 7.77
C ASN A 88 8.49 -18.52 8.61
N ALA A 89 9.61 -18.86 7.98
CA ALA A 89 10.91 -18.88 8.62
C ALA A 89 12.03 -18.61 7.62
N PHE A 90 13.20 -18.27 8.12
CA PHE A 90 14.43 -18.12 7.35
C PHE A 90 15.30 -19.38 7.45
N CYS A 91 16.31 -19.50 6.59
CA CYS A 91 17.33 -20.52 6.76
C CYS A 91 18.11 -20.34 8.08
N PRO A 92 18.74 -21.38 8.63
CA PRO A 92 19.31 -21.34 10.00
C PRO A 92 20.25 -20.17 10.27
N LYS A 93 21.08 -19.79 9.29
CA LYS A 93 22.03 -18.68 9.42
C LYS A 93 21.33 -17.34 9.58
N ILE A 94 20.33 -17.06 8.76
CA ILE A 94 19.53 -15.83 8.82
C ILE A 94 18.70 -15.82 10.11
N GLU A 95 18.08 -16.94 10.48
CA GLU A 95 17.28 -17.05 11.70
C GLU A 95 18.11 -16.75 12.95
N TYR A 96 19.37 -17.23 13.02
CA TYR A 96 20.29 -16.94 14.11
C TYR A 96 20.54 -15.42 14.25
N ILE A 97 20.91 -14.75 13.15
CA ILE A 97 21.16 -13.29 13.14
C ILE A 97 19.91 -12.52 13.62
N VAL A 98 18.75 -12.89 13.09
CA VAL A 98 17.49 -12.27 13.44
C VAL A 98 17.21 -12.39 14.95
N ARG A 99 17.35 -13.60 15.51
CA ARG A 99 17.08 -13.84 16.92
C ARG A 99 18.00 -13.04 17.84
N GLU A 100 19.29 -12.92 17.50
CA GLU A 100 20.22 -12.07 18.25
C GLU A 100 19.78 -10.60 18.22
N ARG A 101 19.38 -10.08 17.08
CA ARG A 101 18.89 -8.69 16.96
C ARG A 101 17.56 -8.45 17.69
N GLN A 102 16.65 -9.41 17.62
CA GLN A 102 15.38 -9.35 18.37
C GLN A 102 15.62 -9.34 19.89
N ARG A 103 16.57 -10.16 20.39
CA ARG A 103 16.97 -10.13 21.79
C ARG A 103 17.56 -8.78 22.18
N ALA A 104 18.54 -8.30 21.41
CA ALA A 104 19.21 -7.02 21.72
C ALA A 104 18.22 -5.84 21.74
N SER A 105 17.26 -5.80 20.81
CA SER A 105 16.25 -4.74 20.73
C SER A 105 15.04 -4.94 21.65
N LYS A 106 14.91 -6.10 22.29
CA LYS A 106 13.73 -6.50 23.08
C LYS A 106 12.42 -6.33 22.28
N ASN A 107 12.44 -6.62 21.01
CA ASN A 107 11.32 -6.42 20.12
C ASN A 107 11.20 -7.55 19.09
N TYR A 108 9.94 -7.96 18.82
CA TYR A 108 9.65 -8.86 17.71
C TYR A 108 9.93 -8.19 16.36
N ASN A 109 9.52 -6.94 16.21
CA ASN A 109 9.72 -6.17 15.00
C ASN A 109 11.18 -5.73 14.91
N VAL A 110 11.85 -6.08 13.82
CA VAL A 110 13.24 -5.69 13.54
C VAL A 110 13.40 -5.32 12.08
N ASP A 111 14.35 -4.43 11.84
CA ASP A 111 14.84 -4.03 10.52
C ASP A 111 16.37 -4.05 10.58
N ILE A 112 16.96 -5.04 9.94
CA ILE A 112 18.38 -5.42 10.10
C ILE A 112 19.09 -5.25 8.77
N ALA A 113 19.99 -4.29 8.67
CA ALA A 113 20.95 -4.22 7.56
C ALA A 113 22.13 -5.14 7.84
N LEU A 114 22.61 -5.86 6.81
CA LEU A 114 23.74 -6.78 6.86
C LEU A 114 24.84 -6.37 5.87
N ALA A 115 26.09 -6.56 6.28
CA ALA A 115 27.23 -6.39 5.42
C ALA A 115 27.42 -7.61 4.47
N PRO A 116 28.11 -7.46 3.33
CA PRO A 116 28.26 -8.54 2.35
C PRO A 116 28.85 -9.84 2.90
N TYR A 117 29.74 -9.75 3.86
CA TYR A 117 30.41 -10.92 4.46
C TYR A 117 29.58 -11.64 5.54
N GLU A 118 28.53 -11.01 6.08
CA GLU A 118 27.72 -11.59 7.17
C GLU A 118 26.87 -12.76 6.69
N CYS A 119 26.24 -12.63 5.51
CA CYS A 119 25.36 -13.66 4.98
C CYS A 119 25.44 -13.78 3.45
N PRO A 120 26.56 -14.25 2.86
CA PRO A 120 26.62 -14.58 1.45
C PRO A 120 25.69 -15.74 1.11
N VAL A 121 25.11 -15.71 -0.09
CA VAL A 121 24.21 -16.74 -0.61
C VAL A 121 24.56 -17.08 -2.06
N ALA A 122 24.42 -18.35 -2.40
CA ALA A 122 24.58 -18.84 -3.76
C ALA A 122 23.23 -18.80 -4.51
N LYS A 123 23.30 -18.68 -5.83
CA LYS A 123 22.15 -18.85 -6.72
C LYS A 123 21.52 -20.24 -6.52
N GLY A 124 20.21 -20.29 -6.34
CA GLY A 124 19.48 -21.54 -6.07
C GLY A 124 19.60 -22.06 -4.64
N GLN A 125 20.27 -21.35 -3.73
CA GLN A 125 20.33 -21.71 -2.32
C GLN A 125 18.97 -21.43 -1.65
N VAL A 126 18.49 -22.35 -0.79
CA VAL A 126 17.32 -22.11 0.07
C VAL A 126 17.65 -21.04 1.10
N ILE A 127 16.92 -19.94 1.09
CA ILE A 127 17.08 -18.80 1.99
C ILE A 127 15.95 -18.68 3.03
N ALA A 128 14.76 -19.22 2.70
CA ALA A 128 13.58 -19.14 3.55
C ALA A 128 12.58 -20.25 3.20
N ILE A 129 11.47 -20.29 3.92
CA ILE A 129 10.27 -21.06 3.60
C ILE A 129 9.06 -20.16 3.53
N SER A 130 8.14 -20.45 2.60
CA SER A 130 6.92 -19.69 2.36
C SER A 130 5.98 -19.72 3.57
N GLY A 131 5.14 -18.72 3.69
CA GLY A 131 4.21 -18.60 4.80
C GLY A 131 3.00 -17.74 4.48
N ASN A 132 2.44 -17.14 5.54
CA ASN A 132 1.29 -16.25 5.49
C ASN A 132 1.42 -15.12 6.54
N THR A 133 2.64 -14.64 6.80
CA THR A 133 2.90 -13.60 7.81
C THR A 133 2.58 -12.19 7.29
N GLY A 134 2.39 -11.24 8.20
CA GLY A 134 2.10 -9.85 7.84
C GLY A 134 0.67 -9.63 7.36
N SER A 135 0.51 -8.80 6.33
CA SER A 135 -0.81 -8.43 5.78
C SER A 135 -1.29 -9.35 4.65
N SER A 136 -0.86 -10.60 4.64
CA SER A 136 -1.30 -11.62 3.69
C SER A 136 -2.66 -12.23 4.06
N THR A 137 -3.49 -12.55 3.07
CA THR A 137 -4.82 -13.17 3.27
C THR A 137 -4.80 -14.68 3.08
N ALA A 138 -3.83 -15.21 2.33
CA ALA A 138 -3.64 -16.64 2.06
C ALA A 138 -2.16 -16.94 1.83
N PRO A 139 -1.68 -18.20 2.03
CA PRO A 139 -0.30 -18.56 1.78
C PRO A 139 0.12 -18.28 0.34
N HIS A 140 1.21 -17.52 0.18
CA HIS A 140 1.87 -17.20 -1.09
C HIS A 140 3.27 -16.65 -0.83
N ILE A 141 4.07 -16.49 -1.88
CA ILE A 141 5.34 -15.77 -1.83
C ILE A 141 5.15 -14.45 -2.57
N HIS A 142 5.22 -13.33 -1.85
CA HIS A 142 5.32 -12.03 -2.50
C HIS A 142 6.80 -11.77 -2.80
N MET A 143 7.12 -11.51 -4.07
CA MET A 143 8.48 -11.26 -4.55
C MET A 143 8.55 -9.92 -5.28
N GLU A 144 9.50 -9.07 -4.87
CA GLU A 144 9.82 -7.82 -5.55
C GLU A 144 11.26 -7.84 -6.09
N MET A 145 11.47 -7.10 -7.17
CA MET A 145 12.80 -6.82 -7.73
C MET A 145 13.03 -5.31 -7.72
N TYR A 146 14.22 -4.91 -7.28
CA TYR A 146 14.65 -3.52 -7.23
C TYR A 146 15.92 -3.34 -8.05
N GLU A 147 16.03 -2.23 -8.75
CA GLU A 147 17.34 -1.75 -9.18
C GLU A 147 18.09 -1.24 -7.95
N SER A 148 19.27 -1.81 -7.68
CA SER A 148 19.98 -1.59 -6.39
C SER A 148 20.49 -0.17 -6.21
N GLU A 149 20.75 0.57 -7.27
CA GLU A 149 21.28 1.94 -7.24
C GLU A 149 20.16 2.96 -7.01
N SER A 150 19.11 2.93 -7.80
CA SER A 150 17.99 3.88 -7.72
C SER A 150 16.98 3.54 -6.61
N GLY A 151 16.87 2.24 -6.27
CA GLY A 151 15.83 1.71 -5.40
C GLY A 151 14.45 1.65 -6.06
N ASP A 152 14.39 1.78 -7.38
CA ASP A 152 13.15 1.65 -8.13
C ASP A 152 12.72 0.19 -8.21
N MET A 153 11.43 -0.07 -8.02
CA MET A 153 10.83 -1.37 -8.24
C MET A 153 10.74 -1.64 -9.74
N VAL A 154 11.12 -2.84 -10.16
CA VAL A 154 11.03 -3.28 -11.55
C VAL A 154 10.18 -4.55 -11.63
N ASP A 155 9.45 -4.69 -12.72
CA ASP A 155 8.58 -5.84 -12.94
C ASP A 155 9.39 -7.15 -12.92
N PRO A 156 9.16 -8.06 -11.96
CA PRO A 156 9.85 -9.34 -11.91
C PRO A 156 9.64 -10.19 -13.16
N LEU A 157 8.55 -10.00 -13.90
CA LEU A 157 8.27 -10.75 -15.15
C LEU A 157 9.27 -10.44 -16.27
N MET A 158 10.00 -9.32 -16.19
CA MET A 158 11.12 -9.05 -17.10
C MET A 158 12.23 -10.11 -16.99
N PHE A 159 12.37 -10.76 -15.83
CA PHE A 159 13.36 -11.80 -15.57
C PHE A 159 12.76 -13.20 -15.60
N PHE A 160 11.51 -13.35 -15.19
CA PHE A 160 10.86 -14.64 -14.94
C PHE A 160 9.69 -14.94 -15.87
N GLY A 161 9.31 -14.06 -16.78
CA GLY A 161 8.19 -14.26 -17.72
C GLY A 161 8.29 -15.56 -18.52
N LYS A 162 9.51 -15.95 -18.93
CA LYS A 162 9.75 -17.22 -19.63
C LYS A 162 9.40 -18.49 -18.85
N TYR A 163 9.23 -18.40 -17.53
CA TYR A 163 8.85 -19.52 -16.65
C TYR A 163 7.33 -19.53 -16.34
N ILE A 164 6.56 -18.62 -16.97
CA ILE A 164 5.13 -18.48 -16.78
C ILE A 164 4.47 -18.62 -18.15
N LYS A 165 3.48 -19.49 -18.22
CA LYS A 165 2.68 -19.65 -19.43
C LYS A 165 1.50 -18.67 -19.36
N ASP A 166 1.42 -17.79 -20.35
CA ASP A 166 0.35 -16.81 -20.47
C ASP A 166 0.07 -16.47 -21.95
N THR A 167 -1.11 -16.88 -22.40
CA THR A 167 -1.62 -16.61 -23.75
C THR A 167 -2.96 -15.87 -23.72
N THR A 168 -3.40 -15.44 -22.53
CA THR A 168 -4.71 -14.83 -22.31
C THR A 168 -4.59 -13.30 -22.35
N PRO A 169 -5.20 -12.63 -23.32
CA PRO A 169 -5.08 -11.18 -23.42
C PRO A 169 -5.92 -10.46 -22.34
N PRO A 170 -5.56 -9.21 -21.97
CA PRO A 170 -6.31 -8.40 -21.04
C PRO A 170 -7.75 -8.12 -21.51
N LEU A 171 -8.67 -8.04 -20.57
CA LEU A 171 -10.09 -7.76 -20.80
C LEU A 171 -10.51 -6.46 -20.12
N ALA A 172 -11.12 -5.55 -20.90
CA ALA A 172 -11.77 -4.37 -20.35
C ALA A 172 -13.24 -4.66 -20.01
N HIS A 173 -13.72 -4.01 -18.96
CA HIS A 173 -15.08 -4.20 -18.40
C HIS A 173 -15.93 -2.94 -18.53
N GLY A 174 -15.31 -1.74 -18.53
CA GLY A 174 -16.04 -0.47 -18.58
C GLY A 174 -15.16 0.72 -18.87
N LEU A 175 -15.79 1.77 -19.33
CA LEU A 175 -15.21 3.08 -19.62
C LEU A 175 -15.76 4.11 -18.63
N MET A 176 -14.92 4.99 -18.13
CA MET A 176 -15.28 6.18 -17.37
C MET A 176 -14.87 7.41 -18.15
N VAL A 177 -15.77 8.36 -18.25
CA VAL A 177 -15.54 9.65 -18.94
C VAL A 177 -15.49 10.77 -17.91
N TYR A 178 -14.51 11.66 -18.05
CA TYR A 178 -14.23 12.76 -17.15
C TYR A 178 -14.24 14.09 -17.91
N PRO A 179 -15.41 14.75 -18.12
CA PRO A 179 -15.42 16.09 -18.65
C PRO A 179 -14.61 17.03 -17.76
N GLN A 180 -13.71 17.83 -18.34
CA GLN A 180 -12.93 18.78 -17.56
C GLN A 180 -13.86 19.84 -16.99
N ALA A 181 -13.73 20.11 -15.69
CA ALA A 181 -14.56 21.12 -15.01
C ALA A 181 -14.43 22.49 -15.70
N GLY A 182 -15.56 23.06 -16.13
CA GLY A 182 -15.60 24.34 -16.86
C GLY A 182 -15.03 24.30 -18.28
N GLY A 183 -14.74 23.11 -18.85
CA GLY A 183 -14.11 22.99 -20.15
C GLY A 183 -14.51 21.75 -20.97
N GLY A 184 -15.44 20.93 -20.50
CA GLY A 184 -15.87 19.73 -21.22
C GLY A 184 -17.30 19.30 -20.91
N VAL A 185 -17.96 18.70 -21.91
CA VAL A 185 -19.28 18.06 -21.80
C VAL A 185 -19.25 16.75 -22.58
N PHE A 186 -19.91 15.71 -22.04
CA PHE A 186 -20.05 14.41 -22.71
C PHE A 186 -21.48 13.91 -22.53
N CYS A 187 -22.17 13.61 -23.63
CA CYS A 187 -23.58 13.24 -23.67
C CYS A 187 -24.45 14.16 -22.79
N GLY A 188 -24.31 15.48 -22.96
CA GLY A 188 -25.06 16.50 -22.24
C GLY A 188 -24.68 16.70 -20.77
N SER A 189 -23.66 16.01 -20.25
CA SER A 189 -23.26 16.10 -18.84
C SER A 189 -21.84 16.65 -18.66
N THR A 190 -21.67 17.52 -17.69
CA THR A 190 -20.38 18.03 -17.21
C THR A 190 -19.79 17.20 -16.06
N ARG A 191 -20.48 16.12 -15.63
CA ARG A 191 -20.06 15.22 -14.55
C ARG A 191 -19.47 13.95 -15.12
N LYS A 192 -18.59 13.29 -14.35
CA LYS A 192 -18.06 11.97 -14.72
C LYS A 192 -19.20 10.94 -14.85
N GLN A 193 -19.09 10.09 -15.85
CA GLN A 193 -20.05 9.03 -16.18
C GLN A 193 -19.33 7.74 -16.53
N SER A 194 -19.92 6.59 -16.14
CA SER A 194 -19.42 5.26 -16.51
C SER A 194 -20.32 4.62 -17.56
N PHE A 195 -19.71 3.90 -18.49
CA PHE A 195 -20.37 3.16 -19.57
C PHE A 195 -19.87 1.70 -19.55
N SER A 196 -20.79 0.75 -19.83
CA SER A 196 -20.37 -0.63 -20.08
C SER A 196 -19.74 -0.73 -21.46
N LEU A 197 -18.83 -1.68 -21.67
CA LEU A 197 -18.23 -1.87 -23.01
C LEU A 197 -19.23 -2.42 -24.04
N SER A 198 -20.20 -3.24 -23.61
CA SER A 198 -21.29 -3.68 -24.51
C SER A 198 -22.09 -2.53 -25.07
N SER A 199 -22.29 -1.44 -24.28
CA SER A 199 -23.01 -0.26 -24.76
C SER A 199 -22.16 0.62 -25.71
N LEU A 200 -20.84 0.40 -25.79
CA LEU A 200 -19.98 1.15 -26.73
C LEU A 200 -20.22 0.75 -28.20
N ASN A 201 -20.63 -0.50 -28.42
CA ASN A 201 -20.88 -1.01 -29.76
C ASN A 201 -22.35 -0.85 -30.22
N ASP A 202 -23.31 -0.75 -29.28
CA ASP A 202 -24.74 -0.81 -29.54
C ASP A 202 -25.46 0.55 -29.39
N ALA A 203 -24.88 1.50 -28.66
CA ALA A 203 -25.45 2.82 -28.50
C ALA A 203 -25.08 3.69 -29.70
N GLY A 204 -26.06 4.40 -30.24
CA GLY A 204 -25.82 5.47 -31.19
C GLY A 204 -24.67 6.40 -30.75
N LYS A 205 -24.16 7.20 -31.64
CA LYS A 205 -22.98 8.04 -31.44
C LYS A 205 -22.98 8.76 -30.07
N TYR A 206 -21.93 8.56 -29.28
CA TYR A 206 -21.66 9.42 -28.13
C TYR A 206 -21.35 10.83 -28.63
N THR A 207 -21.78 11.84 -27.89
CA THR A 207 -21.47 13.25 -28.23
C THR A 207 -20.51 13.84 -27.20
N ALA A 208 -19.59 14.67 -27.66
CA ALA A 208 -18.66 15.40 -26.78
C ALA A 208 -18.34 16.78 -27.31
N TRP A 209 -18.05 17.72 -26.39
CA TRP A 209 -17.51 19.03 -26.71
C TRP A 209 -16.53 19.49 -25.65
N GLY A 210 -15.42 20.11 -26.09
CA GLY A 210 -14.37 20.58 -25.20
C GLY A 210 -13.44 19.47 -24.72
N LYS A 211 -12.86 19.63 -23.55
CA LYS A 211 -11.77 18.78 -23.05
C LYS A 211 -12.28 17.63 -22.18
N ILE A 212 -12.03 16.40 -22.61
CA ILE A 212 -12.53 15.17 -22.01
C ILE A 212 -11.37 14.25 -21.65
N GLY A 213 -11.33 13.76 -20.41
CA GLY A 213 -10.49 12.65 -19.98
C GLY A 213 -11.25 11.34 -20.08
N PHE A 214 -10.53 10.27 -20.37
CA PHE A 214 -11.06 8.91 -20.34
C PHE A 214 -10.35 8.07 -19.30
N GLY A 215 -11.00 7.00 -18.83
CA GLY A 215 -10.41 6.00 -17.94
C GLY A 215 -11.04 4.65 -18.22
N ILE A 216 -10.28 3.58 -18.02
CA ILE A 216 -10.71 2.23 -18.32
C ILE A 216 -10.64 1.32 -17.09
N TRP A 217 -11.68 0.53 -16.88
CA TRP A 217 -11.67 -0.59 -15.96
C TRP A 217 -11.35 -1.86 -16.74
N ALA A 218 -10.17 -2.39 -16.49
CA ALA A 218 -9.68 -3.59 -17.16
C ALA A 218 -8.90 -4.46 -16.18
N ASN A 219 -8.87 -5.74 -16.46
CA ASN A 219 -8.03 -6.71 -15.77
C ASN A 219 -7.29 -7.57 -16.80
N ASP A 220 -6.13 -8.01 -16.40
CA ASP A 220 -5.41 -9.06 -17.06
C ASP A 220 -5.73 -10.42 -16.41
N TYR A 221 -5.50 -11.51 -17.13
CA TYR A 221 -5.75 -12.88 -16.71
C TYR A 221 -4.62 -13.77 -17.23
N MET A 222 -4.37 -14.87 -16.55
CA MET A 222 -3.37 -15.84 -16.99
C MET A 222 -4.01 -17.19 -17.25
N ASP A 223 -3.35 -18.01 -18.06
CA ASP A 223 -3.74 -19.40 -18.29
C ASP A 223 -3.89 -20.15 -16.97
N ASN A 224 -4.94 -20.97 -16.87
CA ASN A 224 -5.20 -21.84 -15.71
C ASN A 224 -5.38 -21.13 -14.36
N THR A 225 -5.74 -19.84 -14.36
CA THR A 225 -6.02 -19.09 -13.12
C THR A 225 -7.23 -18.17 -13.29
N TYR A 226 -7.99 -17.95 -12.21
CA TYR A 226 -9.13 -17.03 -12.18
C TYR A 226 -8.77 -15.69 -11.49
N ASN A 227 -7.49 -15.46 -11.19
CA ASN A 227 -7.06 -14.24 -10.55
C ASN A 227 -7.16 -13.06 -11.52
N ARG A 228 -7.63 -11.93 -11.01
CA ARG A 228 -7.59 -10.66 -11.74
C ARG A 228 -6.24 -10.03 -11.51
N LEU A 229 -5.54 -9.73 -12.59
CA LEU A 229 -4.22 -9.12 -12.60
C LEU A 229 -4.31 -7.68 -13.12
N GLY A 230 -3.28 -6.89 -12.89
CA GLY A 230 -3.16 -5.55 -13.45
C GLY A 230 -2.73 -5.57 -14.91
N VAL A 231 -3.26 -4.67 -15.72
CA VAL A 231 -2.83 -4.47 -17.11
C VAL A 231 -1.46 -3.80 -17.12
N ARG A 232 -0.50 -4.35 -17.85
CA ARG A 232 0.87 -3.83 -17.93
C ARG A 232 0.94 -2.51 -18.70
N LYS A 233 0.36 -2.46 -19.90
CA LYS A 233 0.37 -1.28 -20.77
C LYS A 233 -1.03 -0.93 -21.23
N THR A 234 -1.36 0.35 -21.15
CA THR A 234 -2.62 0.91 -21.66
C THR A 234 -2.31 2.05 -22.62
N GLN A 235 -2.87 2.00 -23.83
CA GLN A 235 -2.75 3.06 -24.83
C GLN A 235 -4.14 3.59 -25.19
N LEU A 236 -4.24 4.92 -25.34
CA LEU A 236 -5.38 5.62 -25.91
C LEU A 236 -4.94 6.30 -27.21
N ILE A 237 -5.59 5.94 -28.30
CA ILE A 237 -5.30 6.41 -29.66
C ILE A 237 -6.55 7.11 -30.17
N VAL A 238 -6.40 8.30 -30.74
CA VAL A 238 -7.47 9.10 -31.34
C VAL A 238 -7.10 9.40 -32.80
N ASP A 239 -7.97 9.01 -33.72
CA ASP A 239 -7.75 9.16 -35.17
C ASP A 239 -6.36 8.66 -35.64
N GLY A 240 -5.95 7.51 -35.08
CA GLY A 240 -4.67 6.88 -35.36
C GLY A 240 -3.45 7.50 -34.68
N ARG A 241 -3.63 8.54 -33.85
CA ARG A 241 -2.55 9.20 -33.10
C ARG A 241 -2.56 8.78 -31.63
N LEU A 242 -1.40 8.38 -31.11
CA LEU A 242 -1.23 8.08 -29.68
C LEU A 242 -1.36 9.38 -28.86
N VAL A 243 -2.36 9.45 -27.98
CA VAL A 243 -2.57 10.60 -27.08
C VAL A 243 -2.16 10.29 -25.63
N PHE A 244 -2.21 9.01 -25.23
CA PHE A 244 -1.79 8.56 -23.91
C PHE A 244 -1.27 7.12 -23.96
N GLU A 245 -0.20 6.89 -23.22
CA GLU A 245 0.30 5.55 -22.90
C GLU A 245 0.73 5.52 -21.45
N SER A 246 0.38 4.44 -20.75
CA SER A 246 1.01 4.07 -19.47
C SER A 246 1.66 2.70 -19.60
N ASP A 247 2.91 2.57 -19.13
CA ASP A 247 3.66 1.31 -19.09
C ASP A 247 4.24 1.11 -17.67
N VAL A 248 3.64 0.19 -16.92
CA VAL A 248 3.97 -0.07 -15.52
C VAL A 248 5.10 -1.09 -15.37
N ALA A 249 6.19 -0.93 -16.12
CA ALA A 249 7.38 -1.78 -16.04
C ALA A 249 8.29 -1.46 -14.86
N ARG A 250 8.31 -0.20 -14.45
CA ARG A 250 9.21 0.34 -13.44
C ARG A 250 8.51 1.45 -12.68
N ILE A 251 8.56 1.40 -11.35
CA ILE A 251 7.91 2.37 -10.47
C ILE A 251 8.93 2.82 -9.42
N PRO A 252 9.23 4.14 -9.32
CA PRO A 252 10.03 4.65 -8.23
C PRO A 252 9.37 4.37 -6.87
N GLY A 253 10.05 3.66 -5.97
CA GLY A 253 9.48 3.21 -4.70
C GLY A 253 8.89 4.35 -3.86
N ARG A 254 9.50 5.55 -3.91
CA ARG A 254 9.01 6.78 -3.27
C ARG A 254 7.68 7.30 -3.84
N MET A 255 7.27 6.84 -5.03
CA MET A 255 6.09 7.34 -5.75
C MET A 255 4.91 6.36 -5.76
N THR A 256 5.00 5.21 -5.11
CA THR A 256 3.94 4.18 -5.16
C THR A 256 2.58 4.70 -4.72
N ARG A 257 2.54 5.67 -3.79
CA ARG A 257 1.29 6.27 -3.29
C ARG A 257 0.57 7.18 -4.29
N VAL A 258 1.22 7.55 -5.39
CA VAL A 258 0.57 8.26 -6.49
C VAL A 258 -0.50 7.40 -7.16
N MET A 259 -0.52 6.08 -6.88
CA MET A 259 -1.55 5.14 -7.35
C MET A 259 -2.98 5.66 -7.10
N ASP A 260 -3.25 6.24 -5.93
CA ASP A 260 -4.58 6.78 -5.59
C ASP A 260 -5.05 7.88 -6.54
N TYR A 261 -4.14 8.44 -7.35
CA TYR A 261 -4.40 9.49 -8.35
C TYR A 261 -4.30 8.99 -9.79
N CYS A 262 -3.67 7.84 -10.01
CA CYS A 262 -3.62 7.19 -11.32
C CYS A 262 -4.97 6.56 -11.69
N GLY A 263 -5.72 6.11 -10.69
CA GLY A 263 -7.10 5.65 -10.82
C GLY A 263 -8.12 6.63 -10.24
N ASP A 264 -9.40 6.30 -10.39
CA ASP A 264 -10.50 7.00 -9.71
C ASP A 264 -10.68 6.44 -8.30
N TYR A 265 -9.91 6.96 -7.34
CA TYR A 265 -9.93 6.50 -5.95
C TYR A 265 -11.30 6.69 -5.28
N GLU A 266 -12.00 7.80 -5.57
CA GLU A 266 -13.35 8.04 -5.02
C GLU A 266 -14.34 6.97 -5.49
N HIS A 267 -14.27 6.58 -6.77
CA HIS A 267 -15.08 5.49 -7.30
C HIS A 267 -14.71 4.16 -6.65
N PHE A 268 -13.42 3.87 -6.57
CA PHE A 268 -12.93 2.64 -5.94
C PHE A 268 -13.41 2.46 -4.50
N ILE A 269 -13.34 3.49 -3.66
CA ILE A 269 -13.81 3.41 -2.27
C ILE A 269 -15.30 3.09 -2.17
N LYS A 270 -16.10 3.54 -3.13
CA LYS A 270 -17.56 3.32 -3.15
C LYS A 270 -17.95 1.95 -3.72
N THR A 271 -17.18 1.42 -4.67
CA THR A 271 -17.60 0.27 -5.49
C THR A 271 -16.62 -0.91 -5.47
N GLY A 272 -15.39 -0.70 -5.00
CA GLY A 272 -14.30 -1.67 -5.12
C GLY A 272 -13.69 -1.77 -6.53
N THR A 273 -14.07 -0.88 -7.46
CA THR A 273 -13.66 -0.96 -8.87
C THR A 273 -12.72 0.18 -9.23
N TRP A 274 -11.56 -0.16 -9.82
CA TRP A 274 -10.61 0.80 -10.34
C TRP A 274 -10.89 1.15 -11.81
N TYR A 275 -11.17 2.43 -12.08
CA TYR A 275 -11.01 3.01 -13.42
C TYR A 275 -9.67 3.70 -13.48
N MET A 276 -8.73 3.16 -14.26
CA MET A 276 -7.42 3.75 -14.48
C MET A 276 -7.54 4.91 -15.47
N LYS A 277 -7.09 6.10 -15.06
CA LYS A 277 -7.17 7.31 -15.87
C LYS A 277 -6.21 7.22 -17.05
N SER A 278 -6.68 7.58 -18.24
CA SER A 278 -5.88 7.70 -19.45
C SER A 278 -5.54 9.16 -19.74
N PHE A 279 -5.28 9.91 -18.68
CA PHE A 279 -4.78 11.29 -18.70
C PHE A 279 -3.98 11.56 -17.41
N VAL A 280 -3.09 12.55 -17.48
CA VAL A 280 -2.16 12.86 -16.39
C VAL A 280 -2.55 14.18 -15.73
N GLU A 281 -2.83 14.14 -14.43
CA GLU A 281 -3.08 15.32 -13.61
C GLU A 281 -1.78 16.13 -13.41
N PRO A 282 -1.83 17.47 -13.28
CA PRO A 282 -0.64 18.34 -13.30
C PRO A 282 0.48 17.97 -12.33
N GLY A 283 0.15 17.51 -11.14
CA GLY A 283 1.11 17.11 -10.09
C GLY A 283 1.47 15.62 -10.10
N ASN A 284 1.01 14.86 -11.08
CA ASN A 284 1.40 13.46 -11.24
C ASN A 284 2.64 13.37 -12.14
N HIS A 285 3.79 13.15 -11.52
CA HIS A 285 5.09 13.05 -12.20
C HIS A 285 5.61 11.60 -12.26
N LEU A 286 4.72 10.61 -12.19
CA LEU A 286 5.12 9.21 -12.27
C LEU A 286 5.69 8.92 -13.68
N PRO A 287 6.90 8.34 -13.80
CA PRO A 287 7.60 8.20 -15.08
C PRO A 287 7.14 6.96 -15.89
N ILE A 288 5.86 6.60 -15.77
CA ILE A 288 5.25 5.50 -16.54
C ILE A 288 4.46 6.01 -17.74
N TYR A 289 4.34 7.33 -17.92
CA TYR A 289 3.47 7.93 -18.90
C TYR A 289 4.21 8.48 -20.10
N ASN A 290 3.66 8.22 -21.30
CA ASN A 290 3.96 8.91 -22.53
C ASN A 290 2.65 9.58 -23.00
N THR A 291 2.66 10.91 -23.21
CA THR A 291 1.44 11.65 -23.51
C THR A 291 1.71 12.73 -24.56
N ASP A 292 0.65 13.11 -25.27
CA ASP A 292 0.63 14.30 -26.11
C ASP A 292 0.72 15.61 -25.29
N ALA A 293 0.64 16.75 -25.97
CA ALA A 293 0.66 18.08 -25.34
C ALA A 293 -0.54 18.30 -24.39
N ASN A 294 -1.67 17.63 -24.63
CA ASN A 294 -2.88 17.70 -23.84
C ASN A 294 -2.88 16.76 -22.62
N LYS A 295 -1.74 16.07 -22.37
CA LYS A 295 -1.60 15.13 -21.24
C LYS A 295 -2.60 13.97 -21.26
N GLY A 296 -2.98 13.49 -22.47
CA GLY A 296 -3.94 12.40 -22.64
C GLY A 296 -5.41 12.83 -22.61
N TYR A 297 -5.70 14.12 -22.41
CA TYR A 297 -7.05 14.61 -22.61
C TYR A 297 -7.35 14.74 -24.09
N VAL A 298 -8.52 14.27 -24.52
CA VAL A 298 -9.01 14.46 -25.89
C VAL A 298 -9.77 15.79 -25.96
N VAL A 299 -9.46 16.61 -26.97
CA VAL A 299 -10.16 17.89 -27.21
C VAL A 299 -11.11 17.70 -28.38
N PHE A 300 -12.41 17.87 -28.12
CA PHE A 300 -13.49 17.84 -29.11
C PHE A 300 -13.86 19.30 -29.44
N ASP A 301 -13.28 19.83 -30.49
CA ASP A 301 -13.40 21.25 -30.92
C ASP A 301 -13.89 21.40 -32.37
N GLU A 302 -14.15 20.28 -33.05
CA GLU A 302 -14.68 20.21 -34.41
C GLU A 302 -15.95 19.36 -34.44
N GLU A 303 -16.94 19.74 -35.25
CA GLU A 303 -18.16 18.96 -35.52
C GLU A 303 -17.87 17.85 -36.54
N ARG A 304 -17.27 16.75 -36.04
CA ARG A 304 -16.93 15.56 -36.81
C ARG A 304 -16.90 14.33 -35.93
N ASP A 305 -16.79 13.18 -36.53
CA ASP A 305 -16.53 11.91 -35.81
C ASP A 305 -15.05 11.82 -35.40
N TYR A 306 -14.81 11.42 -34.17
CA TYR A 306 -13.50 11.08 -33.63
C TYR A 306 -13.46 9.58 -33.37
N HIS A 307 -12.46 8.89 -33.93
CA HIS A 307 -12.27 7.44 -33.74
C HIS A 307 -11.33 7.16 -32.59
N ILE A 308 -11.87 6.56 -31.54
CA ILE A 308 -11.15 6.27 -30.31
C ILE A 308 -10.78 4.78 -30.27
N THR A 309 -9.52 4.46 -30.00
CA THR A 309 -9.03 3.10 -29.83
C THR A 309 -8.30 2.96 -28.51
N TYR A 310 -8.71 2.03 -27.67
CA TYR A 310 -7.91 1.53 -26.56
C TYR A 310 -7.15 0.28 -26.97
N VAL A 311 -5.85 0.21 -26.59
CA VAL A 311 -5.05 -1.01 -26.70
C VAL A 311 -4.56 -1.36 -25.30
N LEU A 312 -4.89 -2.55 -24.82
CA LEU A 312 -4.46 -3.10 -23.55
C LEU A 312 -3.47 -4.23 -23.81
N THR A 313 -2.33 -4.21 -23.14
CA THR A 313 -1.27 -5.22 -23.34
C THR A 313 -0.80 -5.72 -21.97
N ASP A 314 -0.64 -7.04 -21.83
CA ASP A 314 -0.08 -7.69 -20.64
C ASP A 314 1.46 -7.72 -20.64
N ALA A 315 2.04 -8.38 -19.63
CA ALA A 315 3.49 -8.56 -19.52
C ALA A 315 4.07 -9.57 -20.52
N SER A 316 3.24 -10.45 -21.07
CA SER A 316 3.60 -11.49 -22.07
C SER A 316 3.51 -10.98 -23.51
N GLY A 317 2.88 -9.80 -23.73
CA GLY A 317 2.69 -9.17 -25.04
C GLY A 317 1.34 -9.48 -25.68
N ASN A 318 0.46 -10.24 -25.02
CA ASN A 318 -0.90 -10.43 -25.49
C ASN A 318 -1.67 -9.11 -25.41
N ASN A 319 -2.52 -8.81 -26.41
CA ASN A 319 -3.21 -7.53 -26.42
C ASN A 319 -4.66 -7.64 -26.91
N THR A 320 -5.49 -6.71 -26.47
CA THR A 320 -6.87 -6.52 -26.91
C THR A 320 -7.11 -5.08 -27.31
N LYS A 321 -7.92 -4.87 -28.36
CA LYS A 321 -8.30 -3.55 -28.87
C LYS A 321 -9.79 -3.31 -28.71
N TYR A 322 -10.15 -2.09 -28.30
CA TYR A 322 -11.53 -1.62 -28.20
C TYR A 322 -11.68 -0.33 -28.97
N ASN A 323 -12.63 -0.30 -29.94
CA ASN A 323 -12.86 0.83 -30.81
C ASN A 323 -14.27 1.39 -30.55
N PHE A 324 -14.40 2.71 -30.54
CA PHE A 324 -15.70 3.40 -30.49
C PHE A 324 -15.56 4.78 -31.13
N THR A 325 -16.71 5.36 -31.51
CA THR A 325 -16.76 6.68 -32.15
C THR A 325 -17.46 7.69 -31.24
N VAL A 326 -16.89 8.88 -31.16
CA VAL A 326 -17.48 10.03 -30.45
C VAL A 326 -17.67 11.16 -31.45
N GLU A 327 -18.92 11.64 -31.60
CA GLU A 327 -19.25 12.79 -32.42
C GLU A 327 -18.90 14.08 -31.66
N GLY A 328 -18.03 14.92 -32.25
CA GLY A 328 -17.84 16.28 -31.81
C GLY A 328 -19.10 17.08 -32.13
N LYS A 329 -19.80 17.55 -31.09
CA LYS A 329 -21.04 18.30 -31.24
C LYS A 329 -21.03 19.52 -30.34
N ALA A 330 -21.02 20.70 -30.94
CA ALA A 330 -21.03 21.96 -30.20
C ALA A 330 -22.29 22.08 -29.34
N GLU A 331 -22.12 22.19 -28.04
CA GLU A 331 -23.22 22.43 -27.10
C GLU A 331 -23.18 23.87 -26.61
N ARG A 332 -24.30 24.56 -26.74
CA ARG A 332 -24.43 25.93 -26.23
C ARG A 332 -24.42 25.92 -24.69
N ASN A 333 -23.34 26.46 -24.14
CA ASN A 333 -23.18 26.84 -22.74
C ASN A 333 -23.27 25.73 -21.66
N PRO A 334 -22.58 24.58 -21.82
CA PRO A 334 -22.54 23.57 -20.75
C PRO A 334 -21.61 23.96 -19.61
N PHE A 335 -20.76 25.01 -19.78
CA PHE A 335 -19.64 25.33 -18.88
C PHE A 335 -19.98 26.31 -17.76
N ALA A 336 -21.23 26.80 -17.68
CA ALA A 336 -21.67 27.62 -16.56
C ALA A 336 -21.72 26.76 -15.28
N VAL A 337 -20.54 26.38 -14.79
CA VAL A 337 -20.40 25.96 -13.40
C VAL A 337 -20.73 27.21 -12.58
N SER A 338 -21.94 27.29 -12.05
CA SER A 338 -22.23 28.26 -10.99
C SER A 338 -21.17 28.01 -9.91
N PRO A 339 -20.29 28.96 -9.61
CA PRO A 339 -19.34 28.76 -8.52
C PRO A 339 -20.18 28.35 -7.30
N PRO A 340 -19.74 27.35 -6.52
CA PRO A 340 -20.49 26.95 -5.34
C PRO A 340 -20.74 28.22 -4.54
N ARG A 341 -22.01 28.51 -4.26
CA ARG A 341 -22.39 29.68 -3.45
C ARG A 341 -21.48 29.67 -2.24
N HIS A 342 -20.71 30.73 -2.07
CA HIS A 342 -19.69 30.86 -1.04
C HIS A 342 -20.31 30.67 0.35
N THR A 343 -20.47 29.43 0.75
CA THR A 343 -20.58 29.15 2.16
C THR A 343 -19.15 29.19 2.69
N ASN A 344 -18.89 29.88 3.79
CA ASN A 344 -17.59 30.07 4.43
C ASN A 344 -16.86 28.75 4.82
N LEU A 345 -17.38 27.60 4.42
CA LEU A 345 -16.92 26.26 4.78
C LEU A 345 -16.04 25.59 3.72
N PHE A 346 -16.08 26.04 2.46
CA PHE A 346 -15.23 25.46 1.43
C PHE A 346 -13.83 26.04 1.48
N ARG A 347 -12.83 25.17 1.38
CA ARG A 347 -11.42 25.54 1.31
C ARG A 347 -10.80 24.87 0.09
N ARG A 348 -9.88 25.57 -0.58
CA ARG A 348 -9.12 25.03 -1.70
C ARG A 348 -7.75 24.58 -1.21
N VAL A 349 -7.38 23.34 -1.44
CA VAL A 349 -6.03 22.82 -1.25
C VAL A 349 -5.34 22.81 -2.60
N LEU A 350 -4.23 23.53 -2.70
CA LEU A 350 -3.45 23.67 -3.92
C LEU A 350 -2.40 22.55 -3.97
N TRP A 351 -2.22 21.95 -5.14
CA TRP A 351 -1.29 20.85 -5.31
C TRP A 351 0.18 21.31 -5.37
N ASP A 352 0.44 22.50 -5.94
CA ASP A 352 1.76 23.05 -6.27
C ASP A 352 2.38 23.93 -5.18
N ARG A 353 1.62 24.28 -4.14
CA ARG A 353 2.09 25.19 -3.09
C ARG A 353 1.61 24.82 -1.69
N LEU A 354 2.26 25.41 -0.69
CA LEU A 354 1.87 25.24 0.71
C LEU A 354 0.45 25.77 0.94
N THR A 355 -0.40 24.94 1.50
CA THR A 355 -1.75 25.33 1.90
C THR A 355 -1.90 25.20 3.42
N CYS A 356 -2.29 26.31 4.07
CA CYS A 356 -2.62 26.34 5.49
C CYS A 356 -4.10 26.59 5.67
N ILE A 357 -4.77 25.71 6.38
CA ILE A 357 -6.19 25.81 6.72
C ILE A 357 -6.29 25.98 8.23
N SER A 358 -6.85 27.10 8.66
CA SER A 358 -7.11 27.39 10.07
C SER A 358 -8.63 27.39 10.30
N LEU A 359 -9.07 26.57 11.23
CA LEU A 359 -10.42 26.51 11.75
C LEU A 359 -10.35 26.71 13.28
N PRO A 360 -11.47 26.97 13.96
CA PRO A 360 -11.45 27.05 15.42
C PRO A 360 -10.79 25.83 16.07
N ASN A 361 -9.72 26.08 16.82
CA ASN A 361 -8.96 25.08 17.57
C ASN A 361 -8.25 23.98 16.75
N VAL A 362 -8.15 24.14 15.41
CA VAL A 362 -7.38 23.20 14.58
C VAL A 362 -6.69 23.92 13.42
N GLN A 363 -5.51 23.47 13.08
CA GLN A 363 -4.73 23.92 11.93
C GLN A 363 -4.26 22.72 11.12
N LEU A 364 -4.40 22.79 9.80
CA LEU A 364 -3.88 21.81 8.86
C LEU A 364 -2.90 22.50 7.91
N THR A 365 -1.72 21.91 7.74
CA THR A 365 -0.70 22.37 6.80
C THR A 365 -0.43 21.25 5.79
N VAL A 366 -0.76 21.49 4.53
CA VAL A 366 -0.54 20.57 3.41
C VAL A 366 0.62 21.10 2.58
N LYS A 367 1.65 20.27 2.39
CA LYS A 367 2.85 20.60 1.61
C LYS A 367 2.58 20.53 0.10
N PRO A 368 3.37 21.23 -0.73
CA PRO A 368 3.34 21.03 -2.19
C PRO A 368 3.54 19.54 -2.56
N ASN A 369 2.95 19.11 -3.67
CA ASN A 369 3.00 17.74 -4.17
C ASN A 369 2.43 16.70 -3.17
N SER A 370 1.48 17.12 -2.33
CA SER A 370 0.67 16.20 -1.50
C SER A 370 -0.58 15.72 -2.23
N LEU A 371 -1.00 16.44 -3.26
CA LEU A 371 -2.08 16.14 -4.20
C LEU A 371 -1.52 16.23 -5.63
N THR A 372 -2.23 15.72 -6.61
CA THR A 372 -1.86 15.82 -8.03
C THR A 372 -2.60 16.91 -8.78
N GLN A 373 -3.67 17.44 -8.20
CA GLN A 373 -4.43 18.59 -8.67
C GLN A 373 -5.07 19.32 -7.48
N ASP A 374 -5.54 20.53 -7.73
CA ASP A 374 -6.28 21.30 -6.73
C ASP A 374 -7.55 20.59 -6.31
N LYS A 375 -7.87 20.63 -5.01
CA LYS A 375 -9.10 20.07 -4.46
C LYS A 375 -9.84 21.09 -3.61
N ILE A 376 -11.14 21.18 -3.82
CA ILE A 376 -12.05 21.88 -2.92
C ILE A 376 -12.45 20.89 -1.84
N ILE A 377 -12.28 21.27 -0.58
CA ILE A 377 -12.59 20.44 0.58
C ILE A 377 -13.68 21.09 1.44
N SER A 378 -14.40 20.27 2.19
CA SER A 378 -15.53 20.69 3.05
C SER A 378 -15.24 20.30 4.50
N PRO A 379 -14.54 21.14 5.27
CA PRO A 379 -14.23 20.84 6.66
C PRO A 379 -15.49 20.77 7.53
N THR A 380 -15.50 19.82 8.45
CA THR A 380 -16.56 19.63 9.44
C THR A 380 -15.97 19.58 10.85
N ILE A 381 -16.60 20.27 11.78
CA ILE A 381 -16.24 20.26 13.21
C ILE A 381 -17.37 19.60 13.98
N TYR A 382 -17.06 18.47 14.60
CA TYR A 382 -17.99 17.78 15.50
C TYR A 382 -17.69 18.23 16.93
N ARG A 383 -18.55 19.07 17.49
CA ARG A 383 -18.38 19.66 18.82
C ARG A 383 -18.46 18.61 19.92
N GLN A 384 -17.47 18.63 20.81
CA GLN A 384 -17.35 17.73 21.95
C GLN A 384 -16.83 18.50 23.18
N PRO A 385 -17.66 19.38 23.81
CA PRO A 385 -17.18 20.27 24.89
C PRO A 385 -16.63 19.51 26.10
N GLU A 386 -17.12 18.29 26.35
CA GLU A 386 -16.67 17.45 27.46
C GLU A 386 -15.39 16.66 27.18
N LYS A 387 -14.89 16.64 25.95
CA LYS A 387 -13.67 15.95 25.55
C LYS A 387 -12.44 16.86 25.55
N LEU A 388 -11.27 16.28 25.34
CA LEU A 388 -10.00 16.99 25.25
C LEU A 388 -9.90 17.87 24.01
N SER A 389 -10.65 17.56 22.96
CA SER A 389 -10.84 18.39 21.77
C SER A 389 -12.17 18.07 21.10
N ASP A 390 -12.60 18.95 20.22
CA ASP A 390 -13.56 18.61 19.19
C ASP A 390 -12.98 17.56 18.25
N ARG A 391 -13.82 16.91 17.42
CA ARG A 391 -13.39 16.08 16.30
C ARG A 391 -13.43 16.89 15.01
N TYR A 392 -12.42 16.70 14.18
CA TYR A 392 -12.22 17.46 12.96
C TYR A 392 -12.10 16.54 11.76
N SER A 393 -12.89 16.78 10.72
CA SER A 393 -12.67 16.23 9.38
C SER A 393 -12.46 17.40 8.42
N PHE A 394 -11.54 17.25 7.46
CA PHE A 394 -11.29 18.31 6.47
C PHE A 394 -11.97 18.03 5.13
N ASN A 395 -12.51 16.83 4.94
CA ASN A 395 -13.29 16.48 3.76
C ASN A 395 -14.35 15.44 4.11
N SER A 396 -15.44 15.39 3.36
CA SER A 396 -16.56 14.47 3.60
C SER A 396 -16.29 13.02 3.16
N VAL A 397 -15.27 12.82 2.31
CA VAL A 397 -14.83 11.51 1.83
C VAL A 397 -13.33 11.39 1.98
N SER A 398 -12.83 10.16 2.06
CA SER A 398 -11.39 9.89 2.10
C SER A 398 -10.67 10.62 0.96
N LEU A 399 -9.63 11.35 1.30
CA LEU A 399 -8.74 12.05 0.37
C LEU A 399 -7.30 11.79 0.81
N PRO A 400 -6.70 10.69 0.33
CA PRO A 400 -5.35 10.29 0.69
C PRO A 400 -4.33 11.30 0.16
N LEU A 401 -3.26 11.49 0.92
CA LEU A 401 -2.16 12.38 0.56
C LEU A 401 -0.93 11.57 0.15
N VAL A 402 -0.28 11.98 -0.92
CA VAL A 402 1.03 11.42 -1.33
C VAL A 402 2.08 11.68 -0.24
N ARG A 403 2.03 12.84 0.40
CA ARG A 403 2.95 13.25 1.49
C ARG A 403 2.15 13.49 2.77
N TYR A 404 2.81 13.37 3.93
CA TYR A 404 2.20 13.71 5.22
C TYR A 404 1.85 15.20 5.29
N ALA A 405 0.61 15.50 5.73
CA ALA A 405 0.21 16.81 6.20
C ALA A 405 0.44 16.91 7.72
N ARG A 406 0.71 18.12 8.20
CA ARG A 406 0.81 18.43 9.61
C ARG A 406 -0.55 18.90 10.11
N ILE A 407 -1.04 18.28 11.18
CA ILE A 407 -2.24 18.71 11.90
C ILE A 407 -1.85 19.20 13.31
N SER A 408 -2.42 20.31 13.74
CA SER A 408 -2.30 20.80 15.11
C SER A 408 -3.68 21.03 15.69
N ILE A 409 -3.98 20.43 16.83
CA ILE A 409 -5.28 20.52 17.50
C ILE A 409 -5.04 21.15 18.89
N ARG A 410 -5.86 22.13 19.25
CA ARG A 410 -5.83 22.78 20.56
C ARG A 410 -6.52 21.89 21.59
N CYS A 411 -5.86 21.69 22.73
CA CYS A 411 -6.45 20.99 23.86
C CYS A 411 -7.44 21.92 24.58
N ASN A 412 -8.68 21.45 24.77
CA ASN A 412 -9.76 22.24 25.40
C ASN A 412 -9.65 22.30 26.93
N LYS A 413 -8.89 21.37 27.55
CA LYS A 413 -8.81 21.21 28.99
C LYS A 413 -7.35 21.18 29.44
N TYR A 414 -7.13 21.53 30.70
CA TYR A 414 -5.84 21.32 31.34
C TYR A 414 -5.57 19.81 31.51
N VAL A 415 -4.38 19.38 31.18
CA VAL A 415 -3.91 18.00 31.36
C VAL A 415 -2.60 18.02 32.13
N LYS A 416 -2.57 17.33 33.28
CA LYS A 416 -1.41 17.27 34.17
C LYS A 416 -0.20 16.62 33.48
N ASP A 417 -0.41 15.45 32.88
CA ASP A 417 0.63 14.71 32.15
C ASP A 417 0.38 14.74 30.64
N THR A 418 0.94 15.75 29.98
CA THR A 418 0.79 15.95 28.55
C THR A 418 1.55 14.93 27.70
N SER A 419 2.44 14.12 28.31
CA SER A 419 3.13 13.02 27.62
C SER A 419 2.19 11.91 27.16
N LYS A 420 1.04 11.77 27.81
CA LYS A 420 0.00 10.79 27.54
C LYS A 420 -0.97 11.20 26.41
N LEU A 421 -0.91 12.46 25.96
CA LEU A 421 -1.74 12.93 24.86
C LEU A 421 -1.27 12.39 23.51
N TYR A 422 -2.23 12.09 22.63
CA TYR A 422 -1.96 11.74 21.24
C TYR A 422 -3.12 12.15 20.33
N ILE A 423 -2.83 12.32 19.03
CA ILE A 423 -3.86 12.52 18.00
C ILE A 423 -4.29 11.13 17.52
N SER A 424 -5.59 10.90 17.56
CA SER A 424 -6.23 9.69 17.07
C SER A 424 -7.04 10.00 15.83
N ASN A 425 -7.06 9.09 14.86
CA ASN A 425 -8.05 9.09 13.79
C ASN A 425 -9.09 7.99 13.99
N SER A 426 -10.27 8.16 13.40
CA SER A 426 -11.45 7.33 13.68
C SER A 426 -11.83 6.38 12.55
N TYR A 427 -11.01 6.17 11.53
CA TYR A 427 -11.36 5.31 10.41
C TYR A 427 -11.43 3.83 10.83
N GLY A 428 -12.61 3.39 11.26
CA GLY A 428 -12.96 2.02 11.64
C GLY A 428 -12.33 1.51 12.94
N VAL A 429 -11.03 1.69 13.11
CA VAL A 429 -10.26 1.38 14.32
C VAL A 429 -9.43 2.60 14.70
N SER A 430 -9.53 3.04 15.94
CA SER A 430 -8.76 4.18 16.44
C SER A 430 -7.27 3.97 16.16
N ARG A 431 -6.66 4.87 15.39
CA ARG A 431 -5.26 4.79 14.98
C ARG A 431 -4.45 5.90 15.62
N TYR A 432 -3.29 5.53 16.11
CA TYR A 432 -2.33 6.44 16.70
C TYR A 432 -1.60 7.27 15.62
N CYS A 433 -1.81 8.60 15.61
CA CYS A 433 -1.14 9.55 14.73
C CYS A 433 0.02 10.30 15.43
N GLY A 434 0.45 9.83 16.61
CA GLY A 434 1.47 10.49 17.41
C GLY A 434 0.98 11.79 18.03
N GLY A 435 1.89 12.68 18.33
CA GLY A 435 1.60 14.02 18.81
C GLY A 435 2.68 14.56 19.74
N ILE A 436 3.07 15.81 19.50
CA ILE A 436 3.98 16.60 20.35
C ILE A 436 3.18 17.77 20.91
N TYR A 437 3.06 17.82 22.25
CA TYR A 437 2.36 18.90 22.93
C TYR A 437 3.28 20.11 23.15
N LYS A 438 2.79 21.29 22.79
CA LYS A 438 3.47 22.57 23.06
C LYS A 438 2.46 23.70 23.22
N LYS A 439 2.47 24.41 24.35
CA LYS A 439 1.66 25.62 24.60
C LYS A 439 0.18 25.45 24.25
N GLY A 440 -0.45 24.38 24.73
CA GLY A 440 -1.88 24.11 24.51
C GLY A 440 -2.23 23.43 23.19
N TRP A 441 -1.27 23.20 22.30
CA TRP A 441 -1.45 22.56 21.01
C TRP A 441 -0.77 21.20 20.95
N LEU A 442 -1.47 20.20 20.39
CA LEU A 442 -0.92 18.91 20.05
C LEU A 442 -0.74 18.81 18.54
N THR A 443 0.47 18.55 18.09
CA THR A 443 0.84 18.53 16.67
C THR A 443 1.26 17.12 16.26
N GLY A 444 0.67 16.60 15.19
CA GLY A 444 0.96 15.29 14.59
C GLY A 444 0.95 15.34 13.07
N TYR A 445 1.04 14.15 12.47
CA TYR A 445 1.11 13.98 11.01
C TYR A 445 0.06 13.00 10.52
N ILE A 446 -0.62 13.36 9.43
CA ILE A 446 -1.72 12.58 8.86
C ILE A 446 -1.50 12.35 7.36
N ARG A 447 -2.12 11.31 6.81
CA ARG A 447 -2.06 10.98 5.38
C ARG A 447 -3.41 10.91 4.67
N ASP A 448 -4.49 11.20 5.36
CA ASP A 448 -5.82 11.32 4.77
C ASP A 448 -6.52 12.51 5.42
N ILE A 449 -7.04 13.43 4.62
CA ILE A 449 -7.76 14.61 5.11
C ILE A 449 -9.28 14.43 5.13
N GLY A 450 -9.78 13.30 4.66
CA GLY A 450 -11.18 12.90 4.79
C GLY A 450 -11.51 12.06 6.02
N ASP A 451 -10.50 11.69 6.81
CA ASP A 451 -10.70 11.03 8.10
C ASP A 451 -11.03 12.04 9.22
N THR A 452 -11.43 11.56 10.39
CA THR A 452 -11.71 12.38 11.57
C THR A 452 -10.59 12.28 12.61
N TYR A 453 -10.21 13.43 13.17
CA TYR A 453 -9.08 13.57 14.09
C TYR A 453 -9.49 14.24 15.39
N GLU A 454 -9.03 13.70 16.51
CA GLU A 454 -9.27 14.22 17.86
C GLU A 454 -8.07 13.98 18.76
N ILE A 455 -7.99 14.71 19.89
CA ILE A 455 -7.03 14.45 20.96
C ILE A 455 -7.59 13.37 21.88
N LYS A 456 -6.78 12.34 22.15
CA LYS A 456 -7.03 11.34 23.17
C LYS A 456 -5.94 11.32 24.23
N TYR A 457 -6.23 10.69 25.35
CA TYR A 457 -5.33 10.51 26.49
C TYR A 457 -5.23 9.03 26.81
N ASP A 458 -4.01 8.55 27.02
CA ASP A 458 -3.76 7.15 27.31
C ASP A 458 -2.79 6.99 28.47
N ASP A 459 -3.32 6.70 29.63
CA ASP A 459 -2.60 6.37 30.86
C ASP A 459 -2.78 4.91 31.30
N LYS A 460 -3.48 4.11 30.52
CA LYS A 460 -3.74 2.71 30.81
C LYS A 460 -2.65 1.83 30.19
N PRO A 461 -2.11 0.87 30.95
CA PRO A 461 -1.15 -0.06 30.40
C PRO A 461 -1.83 -1.05 29.42
N PRO A 462 -1.05 -1.69 28.52
CA PRO A 462 -1.52 -2.80 27.71
C PRO A 462 -2.06 -3.96 28.54
N VAL A 463 -2.88 -4.79 27.91
CA VAL A 463 -3.42 -6.01 28.52
C VAL A 463 -2.59 -7.21 28.09
N ILE A 464 -2.22 -8.08 29.04
CA ILE A 464 -1.52 -9.35 28.81
C ILE A 464 -2.39 -10.48 29.34
N GLU A 465 -2.96 -11.28 28.45
CA GLU A 465 -3.81 -12.43 28.80
C GLU A 465 -3.14 -13.73 28.35
N PRO A 466 -2.81 -14.65 29.26
CA PRO A 466 -2.36 -15.98 28.89
C PRO A 466 -3.51 -16.73 28.21
N LEU A 467 -3.30 -17.18 27.00
CA LEU A 467 -4.25 -18.07 26.33
C LEU A 467 -4.06 -19.48 26.89
N LYS A 468 -5.16 -20.24 27.06
CA LYS A 468 -5.09 -21.65 27.48
C LYS A 468 -4.13 -22.38 26.55
N THR A 469 -2.92 -22.54 27.02
CA THR A 469 -1.89 -23.28 26.30
C THR A 469 -2.00 -24.70 26.77
N GLY A 470 -2.10 -25.62 25.86
CA GLY A 470 -1.80 -26.99 26.18
C GLY A 470 -0.30 -27.13 26.56
N LEU A 471 0.11 -26.65 27.72
CA LEU A 471 1.33 -27.11 28.41
C LEU A 471 1.10 -28.56 28.90
N GLY A 472 0.32 -29.32 28.15
CA GLY A 472 0.21 -30.78 28.30
C GLY A 472 1.44 -31.46 27.71
N ALA A 473 1.48 -32.79 27.83
CA ALA A 473 2.62 -33.62 27.42
C ALA A 473 3.13 -33.39 25.99
N SER A 474 2.32 -32.80 25.11
CA SER A 474 2.62 -32.54 23.70
C SER A 474 2.84 -31.07 23.29
N SER A 475 2.50 -30.08 24.14
CA SER A 475 2.65 -28.67 23.76
C SER A 475 3.95 -28.06 24.32
N HIS A 476 4.66 -27.34 23.46
CA HIS A 476 5.90 -26.62 23.78
C HIS A 476 5.76 -25.11 23.66
N TYR A 477 4.54 -24.62 23.40
CA TYR A 477 4.31 -23.20 23.08
C TYR A 477 3.58 -22.48 24.20
N LEU A 478 4.14 -21.36 24.64
CA LEU A 478 3.40 -20.32 25.36
C LEU A 478 2.63 -19.48 24.36
N ARG A 479 1.41 -19.06 24.74
CA ARG A 479 0.57 -18.18 23.93
C ARG A 479 -0.05 -17.10 24.80
N PHE A 480 -0.03 -15.88 24.30
CA PHE A 480 -0.60 -14.71 24.94
C PHE A 480 -1.43 -13.91 23.95
N SER A 481 -2.56 -13.37 24.40
CA SER A 481 -3.21 -12.23 23.79
C SER A 481 -2.61 -10.97 24.41
N ILE A 482 -1.95 -10.12 23.60
CA ILE A 482 -1.34 -8.88 24.08
C ILE A 482 -1.87 -7.76 23.18
N TYR A 483 -2.60 -6.81 23.77
CA TYR A 483 -3.21 -5.71 23.05
C TYR A 483 -3.27 -4.44 23.90
N ASP A 484 -3.54 -3.33 23.25
CA ASP A 484 -3.75 -2.03 23.85
C ASP A 484 -4.87 -1.30 23.13
N ASP A 485 -5.89 -0.87 23.88
CA ASP A 485 -7.08 -0.21 23.35
C ASP A 485 -6.92 1.32 23.22
N GLY A 486 -5.82 1.87 23.73
CA GLY A 486 -5.49 3.28 23.73
C GLY A 486 -4.62 3.67 22.53
N SER A 487 -3.36 3.93 22.82
CA SER A 487 -2.36 4.39 21.83
C SER A 487 -1.79 3.25 20.96
N GLY A 488 -2.07 2.01 21.31
CA GLY A 488 -1.60 0.81 20.64
C GLY A 488 -0.25 0.31 21.15
N LEU A 489 -0.02 -0.99 21.03
CA LEU A 489 1.17 -1.66 21.50
C LEU A 489 2.43 -1.20 20.74
N LYS A 490 3.44 -0.75 21.47
CA LYS A 490 4.76 -0.34 20.97
C LYS A 490 5.75 -1.50 21.00
N GLN A 491 5.77 -2.27 22.11
CA GLN A 491 6.79 -3.28 22.35
C GLN A 491 6.25 -4.38 23.26
N CYS A 492 6.65 -5.64 23.03
CA CYS A 492 6.46 -6.73 23.96
C CYS A 492 7.64 -7.70 23.93
N TYR A 493 8.01 -8.22 25.10
CA TYR A 493 9.10 -9.18 25.29
C TYR A 493 8.91 -9.93 26.61
N GLY A 494 9.73 -10.95 26.86
CA GLY A 494 9.64 -11.70 28.11
C GLY A 494 10.97 -12.25 28.57
N TYR A 495 10.93 -12.94 29.73
CA TYR A 495 12.03 -13.67 30.32
C TYR A 495 11.56 -15.01 30.88
N ILE A 496 12.40 -16.01 30.82
CA ILE A 496 12.26 -17.27 31.58
C ILE A 496 13.57 -17.51 32.33
N ASP A 497 13.49 -17.62 33.67
CA ASP A 497 14.64 -17.71 34.55
C ASP A 497 15.75 -16.69 34.23
N ASN A 498 15.36 -15.41 34.02
CA ASN A 498 16.20 -14.30 33.59
C ASN A 498 16.77 -14.41 32.17
N ARG A 499 16.49 -15.49 31.43
CA ARG A 499 16.86 -15.62 30.01
C ARG A 499 15.79 -14.96 29.15
N GLN A 500 16.19 -14.03 28.31
CA GLN A 500 15.27 -13.28 27.47
C GLN A 500 14.57 -14.15 26.42
N LEU A 501 13.25 -14.04 26.35
CA LEU A 501 12.37 -14.66 25.36
C LEU A 501 12.10 -13.71 24.21
N VAL A 502 12.01 -14.26 22.99
CA VAL A 502 11.40 -13.60 21.85
C VAL A 502 9.96 -14.09 21.72
N LEU A 503 9.02 -13.15 21.77
CA LEU A 503 7.60 -13.41 21.57
C LEU A 503 7.27 -13.21 20.08
N ASP A 504 7.03 -14.31 19.37
CA ASP A 504 6.68 -14.28 17.95
C ASP A 504 5.22 -13.83 17.78
N GLY A 505 4.98 -12.74 17.06
CA GLY A 505 3.63 -12.29 16.69
C GLY A 505 3.03 -13.17 15.60
N VAL A 506 2.07 -14.01 15.94
CA VAL A 506 1.52 -15.06 15.04
C VAL A 506 0.27 -14.61 14.30
N SER A 507 -0.41 -13.56 14.74
CA SER A 507 -1.64 -13.12 14.09
C SER A 507 -1.91 -11.62 14.23
N ARG A 508 -2.74 -11.09 13.32
CA ARG A 508 -3.31 -9.73 13.41
C ARG A 508 -4.13 -9.49 14.68
N LYS A 509 -4.60 -10.57 15.34
CA LYS A 509 -5.45 -10.51 16.55
C LYS A 509 -4.67 -10.29 17.85
N GLY A 510 -3.41 -9.89 17.80
CA GLY A 510 -2.62 -9.65 19.01
C GLY A 510 -2.13 -10.91 19.71
N VAL A 511 -2.14 -12.07 19.05
CA VAL A 511 -1.61 -13.32 19.61
C VAL A 511 -0.10 -13.39 19.42
N TYR A 512 0.59 -13.68 20.52
CA TYR A 512 2.03 -13.86 20.59
C TYR A 512 2.36 -15.26 21.10
N THR A 513 3.39 -15.89 20.53
CA THR A 513 3.81 -17.24 20.90
C THR A 513 5.28 -17.30 21.22
N CYS A 514 5.67 -18.27 22.05
CA CYS A 514 7.07 -18.59 22.33
C CYS A 514 7.25 -20.10 22.39
N ASP A 515 8.23 -20.63 21.63
CA ASP A 515 8.63 -22.03 21.68
C ASP A 515 9.63 -22.22 22.82
N LEU A 516 9.20 -22.86 23.90
CA LEU A 516 9.97 -23.08 25.13
C LEU A 516 11.20 -23.99 24.89
N ARG A 517 11.17 -24.90 23.92
CA ARG A 517 12.31 -25.80 23.59
C ARG A 517 13.59 -25.03 23.29
N LYS A 518 13.47 -23.79 22.82
CA LYS A 518 14.60 -22.90 22.51
C LYS A 518 15.28 -22.31 23.74
N TYR A 519 14.66 -22.45 24.93
CA TYR A 519 15.08 -21.73 26.14
C TYR A 519 15.32 -22.65 27.32
N VAL A 520 14.47 -23.64 27.54
CA VAL A 520 14.49 -24.52 28.70
C VAL A 520 14.27 -25.98 28.29
N LYS A 521 14.79 -26.93 29.10
CA LYS A 521 14.60 -28.37 28.88
C LYS A 521 13.28 -28.80 29.53
N LYS A 522 12.55 -29.68 28.83
CA LYS A 522 11.34 -30.30 29.38
C LYS A 522 11.72 -31.42 30.37
N ASN A 523 11.75 -31.11 31.63
CA ASN A 523 12.15 -32.05 32.68
C ASN A 523 11.28 -31.94 33.95
N GLY A 524 10.16 -31.21 33.87
CA GLY A 524 9.27 -31.00 35.00
C GLY A 524 9.72 -29.93 35.99
N THR A 525 10.78 -29.18 35.68
CA THR A 525 11.27 -28.08 36.52
C THR A 525 10.30 -26.89 36.49
N LEU A 526 10.21 -26.21 37.62
CA LEU A 526 9.45 -24.97 37.76
C LEU A 526 10.30 -23.79 37.28
N HIS A 527 9.80 -23.04 36.32
CA HIS A 527 10.47 -21.90 35.72
C HIS A 527 9.70 -20.61 36.02
N ARG A 528 10.39 -19.51 36.31
CA ARG A 528 9.80 -18.19 36.46
C ARG A 528 9.65 -17.55 35.09
N LEU A 529 8.42 -17.27 34.71
CA LEU A 529 8.07 -16.55 33.48
C LEU A 529 7.70 -15.11 33.80
N GLU A 530 8.21 -14.18 32.97
CA GLU A 530 7.84 -12.77 32.97
C GLU A 530 7.56 -12.32 31.54
N VAL A 531 6.42 -11.64 31.32
CA VAL A 531 6.04 -11.05 30.02
C VAL A 531 5.76 -9.57 30.24
N ILE A 532 6.37 -8.72 29.43
CA ILE A 532 6.30 -7.27 29.53
C ILE A 532 5.72 -6.71 28.24
N ALA A 533 4.73 -5.82 28.35
CA ALA A 533 4.14 -5.06 27.26
C ALA A 533 4.22 -3.56 27.54
N ILE A 534 4.49 -2.78 26.51
CA ILE A 534 4.60 -1.31 26.58
C ILE A 534 3.85 -0.71 25.39
N ASP A 535 3.00 0.28 25.62
CA ASP A 535 2.25 1.01 24.61
C ASP A 535 3.03 2.21 24.03
N ASN A 536 2.42 2.93 23.08
CA ASN A 536 3.02 4.11 22.44
C ASN A 536 3.12 5.34 23.36
N LYS A 537 2.46 5.31 24.54
CA LYS A 537 2.54 6.36 25.56
C LYS A 537 3.38 5.94 26.77
N ASN A 538 4.14 4.83 26.62
CA ASN A 538 5.04 4.25 27.60
C ASN A 538 4.33 3.84 28.90
N ASN A 539 3.05 3.43 28.82
CA ASN A 539 2.44 2.69 29.92
C ASN A 539 2.91 1.23 29.82
N LYS A 540 3.22 0.63 30.97
CA LYS A 540 3.85 -0.69 31.06
C LYS A 540 3.00 -1.64 31.86
N GLU A 541 2.79 -2.86 31.36
CA GLU A 541 2.24 -4.00 32.08
C GLU A 541 3.28 -5.11 32.18
N THR A 542 3.21 -5.86 33.26
CA THR A 542 4.09 -7.01 33.53
C THR A 542 3.28 -8.18 34.05
N TYR A 543 3.22 -9.26 33.30
CA TYR A 543 2.64 -10.54 33.71
C TYR A 543 3.74 -11.45 34.24
N THR A 544 3.55 -12.05 35.42
CA THR A 544 4.48 -13.00 36.06
C THR A 544 3.76 -14.30 36.38
N ALA A 545 4.39 -15.43 36.11
CA ALA A 545 3.88 -16.75 36.46
C ALA A 545 5.01 -17.74 36.72
N HIS A 546 4.70 -18.82 37.42
CA HIS A 546 5.55 -19.99 37.49
C HIS A 546 4.95 -21.09 36.61
N ILE A 547 5.74 -21.61 35.67
CA ILE A 547 5.33 -22.65 34.76
C ILE A 547 6.16 -23.91 34.97
N LYS A 548 5.50 -25.07 35.01
CA LYS A 548 6.18 -26.37 35.06
C LYS A 548 6.35 -26.89 33.65
N TYR A 549 7.59 -27.11 33.20
CA TYR A 549 7.88 -27.56 31.82
C TYR A 549 8.81 -28.77 31.74
#